data_b3f8500a15be7157d00ef3ed85378b32
#
_entry.id   b3f8500a15be7157d00ef3ed85378b32
#
_cell.length_a   1.000
_cell.length_b   1.000
_cell.length_c   1.000
_cell.angle_alpha   90.00
_cell.angle_beta   90.00
_cell.angle_gamma   90.00
#
_symmetry.space_group_name_H-M   'P 1'
#
loop_
_entity.id
_entity.type
_entity.pdbx_description
1 polymer ?
#
loop_
_entity_poly.entity_id
_entity_poly.type
_entity_poly.pdbx_seq_one_letter_code
_entity_poly.pdbx_strand_id
1 'polypeptide(L)'
;MATAAPHEHAHHGHQPHDGHEGHEPRSKAALKDPVCGMPVTTESQYTALHEGHNYYFCSAKCQGRFVEAPQKYAPGAQGMSGTEPEATQPGAVYTCPMHPEVQQDHPGNCPKCGMTLEPMLPTLDEGENAELVDFRHRFWWTLPLTVVVTVLAMVGHRLQWFEMATQSWIELVLTVPIVLWAGWPFFVRGAQSIANRSPNMWTLIGLGTGAAFVYSVVATVAPGVFPASFQAMGRVAVYFEAAAVIISLTLLGQMLELKARSQTSAAIKSLLGLAPKTARRIDANGQESDVPLSHVHVGDLLRVRPGEKVPVDGVVVEGSSAVDEAMLTGEPVPIVKGPGDAVIGATQIGRAHV
;
A
#
# COMPACT_ATOMS: atom_id res chain seq x y z
N MET A 1 -45.39 -6.82 -47.23
CA MET A 1 -46.56 -6.34 -46.46
C MET A 1 -46.53 -7.03 -45.12
N ALA A 2 -46.05 -6.35 -44.09
CA ALA A 2 -46.27 -6.69 -42.69
C ALA A 2 -45.86 -5.43 -41.88
N THR A 3 -46.83 -4.79 -41.28
CA THR A 3 -46.83 -3.54 -40.56
C THR A 3 -46.27 -3.77 -39.15
N ALA A 4 -45.28 -2.94 -38.74
CA ALA A 4 -44.81 -2.84 -37.39
C ALA A 4 -45.74 -1.98 -36.54
N ALA A 5 -46.05 -2.44 -35.31
CA ALA A 5 -46.78 -1.68 -34.30
C ALA A 5 -45.77 -0.94 -33.38
N PRO A 6 -46.12 0.27 -32.88
CA PRO A 6 -45.24 1.03 -31.99
C PRO A 6 -45.45 0.64 -30.53
N HIS A 7 -44.33 0.50 -29.80
CA HIS A 7 -44.30 0.37 -28.35
C HIS A 7 -44.46 1.72 -27.68
N GLU A 8 -45.51 1.85 -26.88
CA GLU A 8 -45.74 2.96 -25.96
C GLU A 8 -44.78 2.92 -24.78
N HIS A 9 -44.01 3.99 -24.57
CA HIS A 9 -43.24 4.23 -23.35
C HIS A 9 -44.13 4.95 -22.32
N ALA A 10 -44.43 4.27 -21.23
CA ALA A 10 -45.10 4.85 -20.08
C ALA A 10 -44.15 5.81 -19.35
N HIS A 11 -44.49 7.10 -19.32
CA HIS A 11 -43.88 8.10 -18.47
C HIS A 11 -44.37 7.92 -17.03
N HIS A 12 -43.42 7.50 -16.12
CA HIS A 12 -43.64 7.63 -14.70
C HIS A 12 -43.26 9.05 -14.27
N GLY A 13 -44.26 9.79 -13.77
CA GLY A 13 -44.11 11.14 -13.26
C GLY A 13 -43.25 11.18 -11.99
N HIS A 14 -42.29 12.08 -11.98
CA HIS A 14 -41.54 12.50 -10.79
C HIS A 14 -42.38 13.50 -10.01
N GLN A 15 -42.73 13.19 -8.76
CA GLN A 15 -43.18 14.14 -7.77
C GLN A 15 -41.98 14.87 -7.16
N PRO A 16 -42.05 16.19 -6.94
CA PRO A 16 -41.02 16.92 -6.22
C PRO A 16 -41.20 16.70 -4.72
N HIS A 17 -40.17 16.15 -4.05
CA HIS A 17 -40.05 16.21 -2.61
C HIS A 17 -39.23 17.44 -2.22
N ASP A 18 -39.90 18.48 -1.74
CA ASP A 18 -39.33 19.53 -0.91
C ASP A 18 -38.99 18.90 0.44
N GLY A 19 -37.71 18.96 0.81
CA GLY A 19 -37.21 18.54 2.10
C GLY A 19 -35.85 19.18 2.34
N HIS A 20 -35.86 20.42 2.81
CA HIS A 20 -34.70 21.05 3.45
C HIS A 20 -34.38 20.28 4.71
N GLU A 21 -33.34 19.45 4.69
CA GLU A 21 -32.69 18.96 5.90
C GLU A 21 -31.27 19.46 5.94
N GLY A 22 -30.92 20.00 7.11
CA GLY A 22 -29.78 20.82 7.41
C GLY A 22 -28.45 20.14 7.11
N HIS A 23 -27.50 20.94 6.64
CA HIS A 23 -26.09 20.67 6.67
C HIS A 23 -25.65 20.48 8.12
N GLU A 24 -25.52 19.22 8.55
CA GLU A 24 -24.69 18.92 9.73
C GLU A 24 -23.25 19.29 9.43
N PRO A 25 -22.56 20.00 10.36
CA PRO A 25 -21.15 20.35 10.18
C PRO A 25 -20.32 19.05 10.17
N ARG A 26 -19.46 18.90 9.16
CA ARG A 26 -18.43 17.85 9.06
C ARG A 26 -17.85 17.61 10.46
N SER A 27 -17.95 16.37 10.94
CA SER A 27 -17.35 15.92 12.19
C SER A 27 -15.87 16.29 12.19
N LYS A 28 -15.48 17.19 13.09
CA LYS A 28 -14.10 17.53 13.39
C LYS A 28 -13.39 16.23 13.75
N ALA A 29 -12.29 15.90 13.10
CA ALA A 29 -11.47 14.73 13.40
C ALA A 29 -11.23 14.71 14.91
N ALA A 30 -11.62 13.63 15.58
CA ALA A 30 -11.46 13.49 17.02
C ALA A 30 -9.95 13.34 17.30
N LEU A 31 -9.39 14.38 17.97
CA LEU A 31 -8.02 14.33 18.47
C LEU A 31 -7.92 13.23 19.54
N LYS A 32 -6.74 12.63 19.69
CA LYS A 32 -6.49 11.61 20.73
C LYS A 32 -5.48 12.13 21.74
N ASP A 33 -5.73 11.84 23.00
CA ASP A 33 -4.79 12.06 24.09
C ASP A 33 -3.52 11.24 23.86
N PRO A 34 -2.33 11.86 23.74
CA PRO A 34 -1.09 11.16 23.41
C PRO A 34 -0.62 10.19 24.50
N VAL A 35 -1.13 10.29 25.72
CA VAL A 35 -0.75 9.44 26.87
C VAL A 35 -1.61 8.19 26.98
N CYS A 36 -2.93 8.31 26.74
CA CYS A 36 -3.88 7.21 26.95
C CYS A 36 -4.70 6.83 25.72
N GLY A 37 -4.61 7.58 24.61
CA GLY A 37 -5.33 7.28 23.36
C GLY A 37 -6.82 7.63 23.37
N MET A 38 -7.37 8.22 24.44
CA MET A 38 -8.78 8.58 24.51
C MET A 38 -9.11 9.75 23.55
N PRO A 39 -10.30 9.77 22.95
CA PRO A 39 -10.70 10.87 22.09
C PRO A 39 -10.83 12.15 22.93
N VAL A 40 -10.26 13.25 22.45
CA VAL A 40 -10.30 14.59 23.05
C VAL A 40 -10.67 15.63 22.01
N THR A 41 -11.12 16.79 22.44
CA THR A 41 -11.45 17.92 21.59
C THR A 41 -10.47 19.07 21.80
N THR A 42 -10.41 19.99 20.86
CA THR A 42 -9.62 21.23 20.98
C THR A 42 -10.09 22.14 22.11
N GLU A 43 -11.26 21.87 22.69
CA GLU A 43 -11.85 22.60 23.83
C GLU A 43 -11.45 22.00 25.19
N SER A 44 -10.60 20.96 25.20
CA SER A 44 -10.12 20.38 26.47
C SER A 44 -9.40 21.43 27.29
N GLN A 45 -9.76 21.51 28.60
CA GLN A 45 -9.09 22.39 29.56
C GLN A 45 -7.66 21.95 29.91
N TYR A 46 -7.27 20.71 29.54
CA TYR A 46 -5.94 20.17 29.79
C TYR A 46 -5.13 20.20 28.50
N THR A 47 -4.25 21.21 28.39
CA THR A 47 -3.41 21.41 27.20
C THR A 47 -1.96 21.61 27.59
N ALA A 48 -1.03 21.20 26.71
CA ALA A 48 0.39 21.51 26.86
C ALA A 48 0.99 21.88 25.48
N LEU A 49 1.89 22.85 25.48
CA LEU A 49 2.66 23.24 24.29
C LEU A 49 4.03 22.56 24.34
N HIS A 50 4.39 21.83 23.30
CA HIS A 50 5.70 21.21 23.16
C HIS A 50 6.17 21.32 21.70
N GLU A 51 7.37 21.86 21.49
CA GLU A 51 7.97 22.09 20.15
C GLU A 51 7.07 22.83 19.15
N GLY A 52 6.28 23.81 19.66
CA GLY A 52 5.38 24.61 18.82
C GLY A 52 4.02 23.95 18.51
N HIS A 53 3.77 22.74 19.01
CA HIS A 53 2.50 22.01 18.86
C HIS A 53 1.69 21.99 20.14
N ASN A 54 0.36 22.22 20.01
CA ASN A 54 -0.58 22.09 21.13
C ASN A 54 -1.08 20.65 21.25
N TYR A 55 -0.90 20.06 22.42
CA TYR A 55 -1.42 18.75 22.77
C TYR A 55 -2.61 18.87 23.72
N TYR A 56 -3.62 18.03 23.51
CA TYR A 56 -4.87 18.02 24.27
C TYR A 56 -5.00 16.71 25.03
N PHE A 57 -5.41 16.79 26.31
CA PHE A 57 -5.47 15.63 27.20
C PHE A 57 -6.87 15.45 27.78
N CYS A 58 -7.21 14.20 28.09
CA CYS A 58 -8.49 13.87 28.73
C CYS A 58 -8.53 14.22 30.23
N SER A 59 -7.36 14.40 30.86
CA SER A 59 -7.26 14.65 32.30
C SER A 59 -5.96 15.35 32.70
N ALA A 60 -5.93 15.99 33.88
CA ALA A 60 -4.72 16.57 34.47
C ALA A 60 -3.60 15.53 34.68
N LYS A 61 -3.96 14.27 34.95
CA LYS A 61 -3.00 13.17 35.13
C LYS A 61 -2.26 12.85 33.84
N CYS A 62 -2.95 12.86 32.69
CA CYS A 62 -2.32 12.64 31.36
C CYS A 62 -1.45 13.83 30.97
N GLN A 63 -1.94 15.06 31.23
CA GLN A 63 -1.16 16.29 31.04
C GLN A 63 0.14 16.27 31.87
N GLY A 64 0.06 15.93 33.17
CA GLY A 64 1.24 15.84 34.03
C GLY A 64 2.27 14.83 33.55
N ARG A 65 1.84 13.63 33.14
CA ARG A 65 2.73 12.61 32.59
C ARG A 65 3.40 13.02 31.28
N PHE A 66 2.69 13.78 30.46
CA PHE A 66 3.25 14.32 29.22
C PHE A 66 4.30 15.38 29.52
N VAL A 67 4.02 16.30 30.46
CA VAL A 67 4.95 17.38 30.85
C VAL A 67 6.20 16.83 31.53
N GLU A 68 6.09 15.75 32.32
CA GLU A 68 7.24 15.08 32.96
C GLU A 68 8.16 14.38 31.93
N ALA A 69 7.61 13.84 30.85
CA ALA A 69 8.37 13.13 29.84
C ALA A 69 7.78 13.33 28.44
N PRO A 70 7.85 14.54 27.84
CA PRO A 70 7.25 14.83 26.55
C PRO A 70 7.78 13.93 25.43
N GLN A 71 9.07 13.66 25.46
CA GLN A 71 9.75 12.80 24.45
C GLN A 71 9.22 11.38 24.40
N LYS A 72 8.53 10.89 25.44
CA LYS A 72 7.95 9.54 25.47
C LYS A 72 6.59 9.47 24.77
N TYR A 73 5.88 10.57 24.67
CA TYR A 73 4.48 10.64 24.25
C TYR A 73 4.26 11.54 23.03
N ALA A 74 5.24 12.38 22.67
CA ALA A 74 5.20 13.16 21.44
C ALA A 74 5.36 12.24 20.23
N PRO A 75 4.67 12.49 19.09
CA PRO A 75 4.86 11.75 17.87
C PRO A 75 6.33 11.85 17.42
N GLY A 76 7.10 10.79 17.57
CA GLY A 76 8.55 10.72 17.32
C GLY A 76 9.34 9.95 18.39
N ALA A 77 8.77 9.66 19.57
CA ALA A 77 9.48 9.07 20.71
C ALA A 77 9.34 7.55 20.85
N GLN A 78 8.68 6.85 19.94
CA GLN A 78 8.71 5.39 19.89
C GLN A 78 9.76 4.90 18.89
N GLY A 79 11.01 5.26 19.15
CA GLY A 79 12.13 4.53 18.64
C GLY A 79 12.47 3.41 19.60
N MET A 80 12.27 2.15 19.19
CA MET A 80 13.33 1.13 19.33
C MET A 80 12.85 -0.23 18.83
N SER A 81 13.69 -0.75 17.97
CA SER A 81 13.80 -2.14 17.57
C SER A 81 12.98 -2.56 16.36
N GLY A 82 13.66 -2.58 15.24
CA GLY A 82 13.31 -3.36 14.08
C GLY A 82 12.68 -2.58 12.95
N THR A 83 13.52 -2.24 11.95
CA THR A 83 13.18 -1.67 10.65
C THR A 83 12.63 -0.24 10.69
N GLU A 84 13.45 0.72 10.23
CA GLU A 84 13.02 2.10 10.02
C GLU A 84 11.71 2.13 9.25
N PRO A 85 10.64 2.77 9.76
CA PRO A 85 9.48 3.06 8.95
C PRO A 85 9.90 4.14 7.96
N GLU A 86 9.86 3.81 6.69
CA GLU A 86 9.93 4.71 5.55
C GLU A 86 9.16 6.01 5.87
N ALA A 87 9.82 7.15 5.67
CA ALA A 87 9.36 8.48 6.08
C ALA A 87 7.93 8.74 5.62
N THR A 88 7.00 8.69 6.55
CA THR A 88 5.59 8.97 6.31
C THR A 88 5.44 10.46 6.00
N GLN A 89 5.10 10.80 4.79
CA GLN A 89 4.77 12.19 4.43
C GLN A 89 3.51 12.61 5.21
N PRO A 90 3.52 13.77 5.90
CA PRO A 90 2.36 14.24 6.63
C PRO A 90 1.19 14.49 5.67
N GLY A 91 0.11 13.71 5.81
CA GLY A 91 -1.10 13.85 5.01
C GLY A 91 -1.30 12.81 3.91
N ALA A 92 -0.44 11.82 3.76
CA ALA A 92 -0.67 10.72 2.82
C ALA A 92 -1.81 9.82 3.32
N VAL A 93 -2.83 9.63 2.49
CA VAL A 93 -3.93 8.68 2.75
C VAL A 93 -3.62 7.38 2.02
N TYR A 94 -3.63 6.28 2.77
CA TYR A 94 -3.42 4.94 2.25
C TYR A 94 -4.74 4.22 2.09
N THR A 95 -4.94 3.53 0.98
CA THR A 95 -6.16 2.78 0.68
C THR A 95 -5.86 1.36 0.20
N CYS A 96 -6.85 0.48 0.33
CA CYS A 96 -6.75 -0.87 -0.23
C CYS A 96 -7.33 -0.86 -1.66
N PRO A 97 -6.59 -1.35 -2.68
CA PRO A 97 -7.11 -1.44 -4.04
C PRO A 97 -8.38 -2.28 -4.19
N MET A 98 -8.56 -3.28 -3.30
CA MET A 98 -9.74 -4.16 -3.28
C MET A 98 -10.87 -3.64 -2.38
N HIS A 99 -10.57 -2.74 -1.44
CA HIS A 99 -11.51 -2.18 -0.47
C HIS A 99 -11.29 -0.66 -0.36
N PRO A 100 -11.75 0.13 -1.33
CA PRO A 100 -11.52 1.57 -1.36
C PRO A 100 -12.09 2.33 -0.14
N GLU A 101 -13.05 1.70 0.54
CA GLU A 101 -13.62 2.22 1.79
C GLU A 101 -12.66 2.15 2.98
N VAL A 102 -11.60 1.34 2.88
CA VAL A 102 -10.54 1.27 3.90
C VAL A 102 -9.51 2.34 3.58
N GLN A 103 -9.52 3.42 4.37
CA GLN A 103 -8.57 4.52 4.27
C GLN A 103 -7.89 4.71 5.62
N GLN A 104 -6.56 4.87 5.62
CA GLN A 104 -5.74 5.07 6.80
C GLN A 104 -4.70 6.16 6.52
N ASP A 105 -4.23 6.82 7.58
CA ASP A 105 -3.20 7.86 7.54
C ASP A 105 -1.76 7.32 7.66
N HIS A 106 -1.63 6.00 7.69
CA HIS A 106 -0.35 5.31 7.84
C HIS A 106 -0.28 4.07 6.95
N PRO A 107 0.92 3.64 6.54
CA PRO A 107 1.11 2.38 5.84
C PRO A 107 0.74 1.19 6.75
N GLY A 108 0.19 0.14 6.16
CA GLY A 108 -0.24 -1.04 6.92
C GLY A 108 -0.96 -2.05 6.04
N ASN A 109 -1.61 -3.01 6.67
CA ASN A 109 -2.38 -4.05 5.99
C ASN A 109 -3.88 -3.77 6.09
N CYS A 110 -4.61 -4.02 5.01
CA CYS A 110 -6.06 -3.92 4.99
C CYS A 110 -6.69 -4.88 6.00
N PRO A 111 -7.53 -4.41 6.94
CA PRO A 111 -8.15 -5.27 7.94
C PRO A 111 -9.14 -6.30 7.34
N LYS A 112 -9.65 -6.05 6.12
CA LYS A 112 -10.58 -6.95 5.44
C LYS A 112 -9.89 -8.04 4.65
N CYS A 113 -8.86 -7.74 3.86
CA CYS A 113 -8.22 -8.74 3.00
C CYS A 113 -6.75 -9.01 3.33
N GLY A 114 -6.14 -8.25 4.25
CA GLY A 114 -4.74 -8.43 4.64
C GLY A 114 -3.70 -7.96 3.61
N MET A 115 -4.14 -7.32 2.52
CA MET A 115 -3.23 -6.74 1.51
C MET A 115 -2.62 -5.45 2.04
N THR A 116 -1.39 -5.18 1.65
CA THR A 116 -0.71 -3.91 1.95
C THR A 116 -1.47 -2.75 1.34
N LEU A 117 -1.67 -1.69 2.13
CA LEU A 117 -2.30 -0.45 1.70
C LEU A 117 -1.33 0.34 0.83
N GLU A 118 -1.88 0.99 -0.20
CA GLU A 118 -1.13 1.84 -1.12
C GLU A 118 -1.52 3.31 -0.93
N PRO A 119 -0.58 4.26 -1.10
CA PRO A 119 -0.91 5.67 -1.02
C PRO A 119 -1.86 6.04 -2.17
N MET A 120 -2.91 6.83 -1.89
CA MET A 120 -3.87 7.30 -2.89
C MET A 120 -3.21 8.20 -3.94
N LEU A 121 -2.22 8.98 -3.51
CA LEU A 121 -1.43 9.83 -4.40
C LEU A 121 -0.05 9.19 -4.56
N PRO A 122 0.35 8.80 -5.78
CA PRO A 122 1.68 8.24 -6.01
C PRO A 122 2.74 9.30 -5.71
N THR A 123 3.66 8.97 -4.80
CA THR A 123 4.82 9.80 -4.50
C THR A 123 5.96 9.49 -5.46
N LEU A 124 6.68 10.53 -5.91
CA LEU A 124 7.76 10.37 -6.90
C LEU A 124 8.99 9.66 -6.32
N ASP A 125 9.18 9.68 -5.00
CA ASP A 125 10.39 9.24 -4.29
C ASP A 125 10.23 7.90 -3.55
N GLU A 126 9.22 7.07 -3.86
CA GLU A 126 9.15 5.73 -3.28
C GLU A 126 10.24 4.84 -3.87
N GLY A 127 11.12 4.34 -3.01
CA GLY A 127 12.08 3.29 -3.33
C GLY A 127 11.42 1.97 -3.78
N GLU A 128 12.23 0.94 -4.03
CA GLU A 128 11.71 -0.41 -4.31
C GLU A 128 10.87 -0.87 -3.10
N ASN A 129 9.66 -1.40 -3.35
CA ASN A 129 8.76 -1.85 -2.30
C ASN A 129 9.44 -2.85 -1.36
N ALA A 130 9.58 -2.49 -0.08
CA ALA A 130 10.30 -3.28 0.92
C ALA A 130 9.72 -4.70 1.07
N GLU A 131 8.41 -4.84 0.93
CA GLU A 131 7.73 -6.13 0.98
C GLU A 131 8.09 -7.01 -0.24
N LEU A 132 8.21 -6.42 -1.42
CA LEU A 132 8.66 -7.14 -2.62
C LEU A 132 10.10 -7.65 -2.45
N VAL A 133 10.98 -6.86 -1.85
CA VAL A 133 12.36 -7.25 -1.56
C VAL A 133 12.39 -8.40 -0.55
N ASP A 134 11.61 -8.34 0.53
CA ASP A 134 11.52 -9.40 1.54
C ASP A 134 10.99 -10.71 0.94
N PHE A 135 9.89 -10.66 0.19
CA PHE A 135 9.34 -11.86 -0.44
C PHE A 135 10.27 -12.46 -1.50
N ARG A 136 10.95 -11.61 -2.28
CA ARG A 136 11.97 -12.04 -3.24
C ARG A 136 13.12 -12.77 -2.54
N HIS A 137 13.61 -12.22 -1.43
CA HIS A 137 14.67 -12.83 -0.63
C HIS A 137 14.23 -14.19 -0.06
N ARG A 138 13.05 -14.27 0.58
CA ARG A 138 12.49 -15.51 1.13
C ARG A 138 12.30 -16.57 0.06
N PHE A 139 11.74 -16.20 -1.10
CA PHE A 139 11.50 -17.12 -2.21
C PHE A 139 12.80 -17.74 -2.72
N TRP A 140 13.82 -16.93 -3.04
CA TRP A 140 15.06 -17.44 -3.60
C TRP A 140 15.88 -18.29 -2.62
N TRP A 141 15.79 -18.00 -1.30
CA TRP A 141 16.43 -18.83 -0.28
C TRP A 141 15.72 -20.16 -0.04
N THR A 142 14.39 -20.20 -0.14
CA THR A 142 13.62 -21.41 0.13
C THR A 142 13.38 -22.29 -1.10
N LEU A 143 13.46 -21.73 -2.30
CA LEU A 143 13.25 -22.48 -3.53
C LEU A 143 14.15 -23.74 -3.68
N PRO A 144 15.48 -23.67 -3.43
CA PRO A 144 16.33 -24.87 -3.47
C PRO A 144 15.92 -25.94 -2.46
N LEU A 145 15.55 -25.52 -1.23
CA LEU A 145 15.08 -26.40 -0.17
C LEU A 145 13.77 -27.08 -0.57
N THR A 146 12.83 -26.32 -1.14
CA THR A 146 11.55 -26.85 -1.61
C THR A 146 11.74 -27.87 -2.71
N VAL A 147 12.64 -27.58 -3.68
CA VAL A 147 12.96 -28.54 -4.76
C VAL A 147 13.53 -29.84 -4.18
N VAL A 148 14.47 -29.75 -3.23
CA VAL A 148 15.07 -30.94 -2.59
C VAL A 148 14.02 -31.75 -1.84
N VAL A 149 13.17 -31.10 -1.01
CA VAL A 149 12.09 -31.79 -0.29
C VAL A 149 11.13 -32.49 -1.25
N THR A 150 10.72 -31.80 -2.34
CA THR A 150 9.82 -32.37 -3.35
C THR A 150 10.45 -33.57 -4.06
N VAL A 151 11.71 -33.47 -4.45
CA VAL A 151 12.44 -34.58 -5.08
C VAL A 151 12.58 -35.76 -4.13
N LEU A 152 12.91 -35.53 -2.86
CA LEU A 152 12.98 -36.58 -1.84
C LEU A 152 11.63 -37.27 -1.65
N ALA A 153 10.54 -36.52 -1.54
CA ALA A 153 9.21 -37.07 -1.37
C ALA A 153 8.74 -37.87 -2.58
N MET A 154 9.00 -37.42 -3.82
CA MET A 154 8.51 -38.07 -5.02
C MET A 154 9.41 -39.20 -5.54
N VAL A 155 10.74 -39.00 -5.50
CA VAL A 155 11.74 -39.89 -6.12
C VAL A 155 12.47 -40.72 -5.07
N GLY A 156 12.80 -40.14 -3.91
CA GLY A 156 13.54 -40.80 -2.84
C GLY A 156 12.85 -42.08 -2.34
N HIS A 157 11.52 -42.04 -2.28
CA HIS A 157 10.71 -43.20 -1.92
C HIS A 157 10.82 -44.35 -2.95
N ARG A 158 10.91 -44.04 -4.25
CA ARG A 158 11.01 -45.05 -5.31
C ARG A 158 12.41 -45.66 -5.39
N LEU A 159 13.43 -44.86 -5.15
CA LEU A 159 14.82 -45.27 -5.26
C LEU A 159 15.42 -45.78 -3.95
N GLN A 160 14.66 -45.71 -2.84
CA GLN A 160 15.07 -46.16 -1.49
C GLN A 160 16.43 -45.56 -1.08
N TRP A 161 16.65 -44.29 -1.36
CA TRP A 161 17.92 -43.60 -1.03
C TRP A 161 18.21 -43.58 0.47
N PHE A 162 17.16 -43.55 1.28
CA PHE A 162 17.24 -43.52 2.73
C PHE A 162 16.20 -44.47 3.33
N GLU A 163 16.46 -44.93 4.53
CA GLU A 163 15.44 -45.57 5.35
C GLU A 163 14.27 -44.62 5.57
N MET A 164 13.05 -45.12 5.50
CA MET A 164 11.84 -44.27 5.51
C MET A 164 11.73 -43.37 6.73
N ALA A 165 12.15 -43.81 7.91
CA ALA A 165 12.18 -43.00 9.13
C ALA A 165 13.19 -41.83 8.96
N THR A 166 14.39 -42.10 8.46
CA THR A 166 15.45 -41.13 8.23
C THR A 166 15.00 -40.08 7.19
N GLN A 167 14.32 -40.51 6.14
CA GLN A 167 13.80 -39.61 5.10
C GLN A 167 12.81 -38.59 5.72
N SER A 168 11.88 -39.01 6.58
CA SER A 168 10.91 -38.11 7.21
C SER A 168 11.59 -37.07 8.11
N TRP A 169 12.68 -37.41 8.78
CA TRP A 169 13.47 -36.44 9.57
C TRP A 169 14.21 -35.43 8.67
N ILE A 170 14.76 -35.90 7.56
CA ILE A 170 15.41 -34.98 6.57
C ILE A 170 14.39 -34.00 6.00
N GLU A 171 13.22 -34.50 5.60
CA GLU A 171 12.12 -33.69 5.09
C GLU A 171 11.65 -32.67 6.13
N LEU A 172 11.53 -33.08 7.41
CA LEU A 172 11.19 -32.17 8.52
C LEU A 172 12.21 -31.03 8.65
N VAL A 173 13.52 -31.38 8.76
CA VAL A 173 14.58 -30.38 8.97
C VAL A 173 14.63 -29.37 7.82
N LEU A 174 14.46 -29.80 6.58
CA LEU A 174 14.46 -28.94 5.41
C LEU A 174 13.19 -28.07 5.31
N THR A 175 12.05 -28.60 5.79
CA THR A 175 10.76 -27.89 5.72
C THR A 175 10.60 -26.84 6.83
N VAL A 176 11.21 -27.03 7.99
CA VAL A 176 11.16 -26.09 9.12
C VAL A 176 11.48 -24.64 8.70
N PRO A 177 12.60 -24.34 8.03
CA PRO A 177 12.89 -22.97 7.60
C PRO A 177 11.90 -22.44 6.55
N ILE A 178 11.36 -23.32 5.70
CA ILE A 178 10.36 -22.90 4.68
C ILE A 178 9.07 -22.47 5.39
N VAL A 179 8.57 -23.28 6.33
CA VAL A 179 7.28 -23.02 6.98
C VAL A 179 7.39 -21.92 8.03
N LEU A 180 8.38 -22.01 8.94
CA LEU A 180 8.44 -21.13 10.11
C LEU A 180 9.11 -19.78 9.82
N TRP A 181 10.02 -19.69 8.85
CA TRP A 181 10.65 -18.42 8.49
C TRP A 181 10.02 -17.81 7.24
N ALA A 182 9.97 -18.53 6.13
CA ALA A 182 9.47 -17.96 4.88
C ALA A 182 7.94 -17.85 4.87
N GLY A 183 7.24 -18.80 5.47
CA GLY A 183 5.78 -18.80 5.62
C GLY A 183 5.25 -17.89 6.73
N TRP A 184 6.11 -17.36 7.63
CA TRP A 184 5.70 -16.56 8.78
C TRP A 184 4.73 -15.43 8.48
N PRO A 185 4.96 -14.59 7.45
CA PRO A 185 4.04 -13.51 7.11
C PRO A 185 2.61 -14.00 6.82
N PHE A 186 2.47 -15.17 6.21
CA PHE A 186 1.16 -15.75 5.89
C PHE A 186 0.41 -16.22 7.13
N PHE A 187 1.11 -16.81 8.09
CA PHE A 187 0.52 -17.19 9.38
C PHE A 187 0.07 -15.97 10.19
N VAL A 188 0.89 -14.91 10.23
CA VAL A 188 0.54 -13.66 10.92
C VAL A 188 -0.70 -13.02 10.27
N ARG A 189 -0.74 -12.88 8.95
CA ARG A 189 -1.89 -12.33 8.22
C ARG A 189 -3.14 -13.21 8.38
N GLY A 190 -2.98 -14.54 8.36
CA GLY A 190 -4.06 -15.49 8.62
C GLY A 190 -4.64 -15.34 10.03
N ALA A 191 -3.79 -15.25 11.05
CA ALA A 191 -4.22 -15.02 12.43
C ALA A 191 -4.93 -13.68 12.61
N GLN A 192 -4.39 -12.59 12.00
CA GLN A 192 -5.02 -11.28 12.01
C GLN A 192 -6.40 -11.30 11.35
N SER A 193 -6.56 -12.02 10.23
CA SER A 193 -7.84 -12.14 9.54
C SER A 193 -8.91 -12.84 10.39
N ILE A 194 -8.52 -13.85 11.16
CA ILE A 194 -9.41 -14.53 12.11
C ILE A 194 -9.78 -13.57 13.26
N ALA A 195 -8.79 -12.88 13.83
CA ALA A 195 -9.01 -11.90 14.90
C ALA A 195 -9.96 -10.79 14.47
N ASN A 196 -9.83 -10.30 13.23
CA ASN A 196 -10.67 -9.28 12.63
C ASN A 196 -12.03 -9.82 12.12
N ARG A 197 -12.35 -11.10 12.35
CA ARG A 197 -13.56 -11.77 11.87
C ARG A 197 -13.80 -11.62 10.36
N SER A 198 -12.73 -11.54 9.59
CA SER A 198 -12.74 -11.39 8.13
C SER A 198 -11.85 -12.47 7.50
N PRO A 199 -12.26 -13.77 7.54
CA PRO A 199 -11.47 -14.85 6.95
C PRO A 199 -11.27 -14.60 5.47
N ASN A 200 -10.02 -14.74 5.03
CA ASN A 200 -9.59 -14.45 3.67
C ASN A 200 -8.62 -15.52 3.16
N MET A 201 -8.00 -15.29 2.01
CA MET A 201 -7.04 -16.21 1.41
C MET A 201 -5.90 -16.60 2.37
N TRP A 202 -5.43 -15.67 3.21
CA TRP A 202 -4.36 -15.92 4.18
C TRP A 202 -4.77 -16.89 5.28
N THR A 203 -6.04 -16.82 5.70
CA THR A 203 -6.63 -17.78 6.65
C THR A 203 -6.58 -19.20 6.10
N LEU A 204 -6.99 -19.36 4.82
CA LEU A 204 -7.02 -20.67 4.17
C LEU A 204 -5.63 -21.25 4.00
N ILE A 205 -4.68 -20.44 3.51
CA ILE A 205 -3.28 -20.86 3.32
C ILE A 205 -2.66 -21.20 4.67
N GLY A 206 -2.77 -20.31 5.67
CA GLY A 206 -2.18 -20.51 6.99
C GLY A 206 -2.75 -21.74 7.70
N LEU A 207 -4.07 -21.94 7.66
CA LEU A 207 -4.71 -23.10 8.29
C LEU A 207 -4.34 -24.40 7.57
N GLY A 208 -4.41 -24.43 6.23
CA GLY A 208 -4.12 -25.62 5.45
C GLY A 208 -2.66 -26.06 5.55
N THR A 209 -1.70 -25.13 5.35
CA THR A 209 -0.28 -25.45 5.46
C THR A 209 0.14 -25.73 6.90
N GLY A 210 -0.43 -24.98 7.86
CA GLY A 210 -0.19 -25.21 9.29
C GLY A 210 -0.67 -26.59 9.75
N ALA A 211 -1.88 -26.98 9.35
CA ALA A 211 -2.43 -28.31 9.67
C ALA A 211 -1.58 -29.43 9.04
N ALA A 212 -1.21 -29.30 7.76
CA ALA A 212 -0.35 -30.27 7.07
C ALA A 212 1.02 -30.40 7.75
N PHE A 213 1.63 -29.27 8.12
CA PHE A 213 2.92 -29.25 8.80
C PHE A 213 2.85 -29.88 10.20
N VAL A 214 1.89 -29.44 11.04
CA VAL A 214 1.71 -29.98 12.40
C VAL A 214 1.42 -31.48 12.37
N TYR A 215 0.52 -31.92 11.49
CA TYR A 215 0.25 -33.33 11.28
C TYR A 215 1.53 -34.12 10.97
N SER A 216 2.32 -33.60 10.01
CA SER A 216 3.56 -34.26 9.55
C SER A 216 4.63 -34.30 10.65
N VAL A 217 4.72 -33.25 11.47
CA VAL A 217 5.61 -33.22 12.64
C VAL A 217 5.21 -34.29 13.63
N VAL A 218 3.91 -34.39 13.99
CA VAL A 218 3.41 -35.43 14.92
C VAL A 218 3.62 -36.83 14.35
N ALA A 219 3.38 -37.03 13.05
CA ALA A 219 3.60 -38.30 12.36
C ALA A 219 5.07 -38.73 12.37
N THR A 220 6.01 -37.79 12.32
CA THR A 220 7.46 -38.07 12.35
C THR A 220 7.97 -38.32 13.78
N VAL A 221 7.56 -37.44 14.73
CA VAL A 221 8.08 -37.46 16.11
C VAL A 221 7.40 -38.53 16.95
N ALA A 222 6.09 -38.75 16.79
CA ALA A 222 5.28 -39.64 17.57
C ALA A 222 4.41 -40.58 16.70
N PRO A 223 4.99 -41.43 15.86
CA PRO A 223 4.22 -42.29 14.95
C PRO A 223 3.30 -43.28 15.69
N GLY A 224 3.58 -43.60 16.95
CA GLY A 224 2.76 -44.49 17.79
C GLY A 224 1.39 -43.91 18.17
N VAL A 225 1.15 -42.61 17.99
CA VAL A 225 -0.17 -41.98 18.22
C VAL A 225 -1.17 -42.42 17.15
N PHE A 226 -0.68 -42.81 15.97
CA PHE A 226 -1.52 -43.15 14.83
C PHE A 226 -1.86 -44.66 14.83
N PRO A 227 -3.12 -45.02 14.51
CA PRO A 227 -3.49 -46.42 14.34
C PRO A 227 -2.63 -47.13 13.28
N ALA A 228 -2.44 -48.44 13.44
CA ALA A 228 -1.63 -49.24 12.51
C ALA A 228 -2.13 -49.16 11.04
N SER A 229 -3.41 -48.87 10.81
CA SER A 229 -4.00 -48.66 9.49
C SER A 229 -3.48 -47.45 8.75
N PHE A 230 -2.91 -46.45 9.45
CA PHE A 230 -2.29 -45.24 8.86
C PHE A 230 -0.81 -45.43 8.57
N GLN A 231 -0.23 -46.55 9.01
CA GLN A 231 1.17 -46.89 8.80
C GLN A 231 1.33 -47.72 7.51
N ALA A 232 1.96 -47.16 6.51
CA ALA A 232 2.36 -47.86 5.32
C ALA A 232 3.88 -48.05 5.32
N MET A 233 4.37 -49.30 5.17
CA MET A 233 5.80 -49.61 5.15
C MET A 233 6.60 -49.11 6.36
N GLY A 234 5.98 -49.11 7.56
CA GLY A 234 6.65 -48.71 8.80
C GLY A 234 6.68 -47.24 9.13
N ARG A 235 6.02 -46.37 8.31
CA ARG A 235 5.84 -44.94 8.63
C ARG A 235 4.40 -44.46 8.39
N VAL A 236 4.03 -43.38 9.07
CA VAL A 236 2.83 -42.59 8.76
C VAL A 236 3.13 -41.67 7.59
N ALA A 237 2.19 -41.51 6.65
CA ALA A 237 2.35 -40.59 5.54
C ALA A 237 2.53 -39.15 6.06
N VAL A 238 3.46 -38.42 5.50
CA VAL A 238 3.75 -36.99 5.81
C VAL A 238 3.47 -36.12 4.62
N TYR A 239 3.25 -34.82 4.85
CA TYR A 239 2.88 -33.83 3.84
C TYR A 239 3.83 -32.62 3.86
N PHE A 240 5.12 -32.84 4.15
CA PHE A 240 6.12 -31.77 4.21
C PHE A 240 6.31 -31.12 2.85
N GLU A 241 6.33 -31.91 1.78
CA GLU A 241 6.44 -31.44 0.41
C GLU A 241 5.25 -30.54 0.02
N ALA A 242 4.04 -30.92 0.41
CA ALA A 242 2.86 -30.13 0.10
C ALA A 242 2.91 -28.77 0.81
N ALA A 243 3.26 -28.73 2.09
CA ALA A 243 3.41 -27.50 2.84
C ALA A 243 4.51 -26.60 2.23
N ALA A 244 5.66 -27.17 1.88
CA ALA A 244 6.78 -26.44 1.28
C ALA A 244 6.42 -25.85 -0.09
N VAL A 245 5.79 -26.63 -0.96
CA VAL A 245 5.36 -26.20 -2.30
C VAL A 245 4.30 -25.11 -2.21
N ILE A 246 3.28 -25.26 -1.34
CA ILE A 246 2.23 -24.24 -1.19
C ILE A 246 2.84 -22.91 -0.74
N ILE A 247 3.74 -22.90 0.25
CA ILE A 247 4.40 -21.67 0.70
C ILE A 247 5.25 -21.05 -0.41
N SER A 248 6.05 -21.85 -1.11
CA SER A 248 6.89 -21.35 -2.20
C SER A 248 6.09 -20.79 -3.36
N LEU A 249 4.99 -21.45 -3.76
CA LEU A 249 4.09 -20.93 -4.80
C LEU A 249 3.35 -19.67 -4.34
N THR A 250 2.97 -19.59 -3.06
CA THR A 250 2.35 -18.39 -2.49
C THR A 250 3.32 -17.21 -2.50
N LEU A 251 4.59 -17.43 -2.12
CA LEU A 251 5.65 -16.40 -2.20
C LEU A 251 5.85 -15.93 -3.65
N LEU A 252 5.91 -16.87 -4.60
CA LEU A 252 6.01 -16.54 -6.02
C LEU A 252 4.81 -15.70 -6.48
N GLY A 253 3.60 -16.11 -6.13
CA GLY A 253 2.38 -15.39 -6.48
C GLY A 253 2.38 -13.96 -5.92
N GLN A 254 2.76 -13.78 -4.66
CA GLN A 254 2.85 -12.47 -4.04
C GLN A 254 3.94 -11.59 -4.67
N MET A 255 5.10 -12.16 -4.96
CA MET A 255 6.17 -11.46 -5.65
C MET A 255 5.73 -10.96 -7.04
N LEU A 256 5.05 -11.80 -7.81
CA LEU A 256 4.52 -11.42 -9.13
C LEU A 256 3.42 -10.36 -9.03
N GLU A 257 2.53 -10.48 -8.05
CA GLU A 257 1.47 -9.50 -7.79
C GLU A 257 2.06 -8.13 -7.44
N LEU A 258 2.96 -8.05 -6.46
CA LEU A 258 3.63 -6.80 -6.08
C LEU A 258 4.43 -6.18 -7.22
N LYS A 259 5.12 -7.02 -8.01
CA LYS A 259 5.84 -6.55 -9.20
C LYS A 259 4.91 -5.98 -10.27
N ALA A 260 3.77 -6.62 -10.54
CA ALA A 260 2.80 -6.12 -11.50
C ALA A 260 2.20 -4.77 -11.05
N ARG A 261 1.89 -4.63 -9.76
CA ARG A 261 1.41 -3.37 -9.17
C ARG A 261 2.45 -2.24 -9.28
N SER A 262 3.71 -2.52 -8.97
CA SER A 262 4.78 -1.53 -9.05
C SER A 262 5.00 -1.01 -10.47
N GLN A 263 4.83 -1.87 -11.48
CA GLN A 263 4.93 -1.47 -12.89
C GLN A 263 3.79 -0.53 -13.32
N THR A 264 2.56 -0.79 -12.87
CA THR A 264 1.41 0.10 -13.13
C THR A 264 1.61 1.47 -12.49
N SER A 265 2.06 1.51 -11.24
CA SER A 265 2.40 2.75 -10.53
C SER A 265 3.53 3.50 -11.24
N ALA A 266 4.56 2.81 -11.73
CA ALA A 266 5.68 3.42 -12.47
C ALA A 266 5.23 4.09 -13.77
N ALA A 267 4.27 3.52 -14.49
CA ALA A 267 3.71 4.15 -15.69
C ALA A 267 3.00 5.47 -15.35
N ILE A 268 2.22 5.51 -14.28
CA ILE A 268 1.58 6.74 -13.80
C ILE A 268 2.63 7.76 -13.33
N LYS A 269 3.65 7.31 -12.59
CA LYS A 269 4.76 8.16 -12.14
C LYS A 269 5.55 8.76 -13.32
N SER A 270 5.72 8.03 -14.41
CA SER A 270 6.39 8.55 -15.61
C SER A 270 5.65 9.72 -16.23
N LEU A 271 4.32 9.72 -16.18
CA LEU A 271 3.48 10.82 -16.63
C LEU A 271 3.55 12.02 -15.66
N LEU A 272 3.51 11.77 -14.35
CA LEU A 272 3.69 12.79 -13.32
C LEU A 272 5.09 13.40 -13.33
N GLY A 273 6.12 12.61 -13.66
CA GLY A 273 7.51 13.07 -13.82
C GLY A 273 7.74 14.00 -15.01
N LEU A 274 6.73 14.20 -15.85
CA LEU A 274 6.79 15.21 -16.94
C LEU A 274 6.64 16.64 -16.43
N ALA A 275 6.01 16.86 -15.27
CA ALA A 275 5.95 18.18 -14.64
C ALA A 275 7.33 18.58 -14.08
N PRO A 276 7.75 19.85 -14.20
CA PRO A 276 8.96 20.36 -13.58
C PRO A 276 8.85 20.27 -12.06
N LYS A 277 9.96 20.09 -11.35
CA LYS A 277 9.99 20.02 -9.87
C LYS A 277 9.98 21.41 -9.21
N THR A 278 10.36 22.44 -9.94
CA THR A 278 10.50 23.82 -9.48
C THR A 278 9.77 24.78 -10.43
N ALA A 279 9.32 25.89 -9.89
CA ALA A 279 8.75 27.00 -10.63
C ALA A 279 9.55 28.28 -10.35
N ARG A 280 9.66 29.14 -11.35
CA ARG A 280 10.30 30.45 -11.19
C ARG A 280 9.24 31.48 -10.83
N ARG A 281 9.18 31.84 -9.53
CA ARG A 281 8.24 32.83 -9.00
C ARG A 281 8.81 34.22 -9.08
N ILE A 282 7.98 35.19 -9.45
CA ILE A 282 8.27 36.63 -9.45
C ILE A 282 7.64 37.22 -8.20
N ASP A 283 8.48 37.82 -7.34
CA ASP A 283 8.01 38.50 -6.13
C ASP A 283 7.46 39.90 -6.46
N ALA A 284 6.78 40.53 -5.49
CA ALA A 284 6.23 41.89 -5.61
C ALA A 284 7.28 42.95 -5.98
N ASN A 285 8.56 42.67 -5.74
CA ASN A 285 9.70 43.55 -6.11
C ASN A 285 10.25 43.25 -7.50
N GLY A 286 9.66 42.33 -8.27
CA GLY A 286 10.11 41.91 -9.59
C GLY A 286 11.33 40.97 -9.57
N GLN A 287 11.73 40.44 -8.41
CA GLN A 287 12.83 39.49 -8.33
C GLN A 287 12.34 38.08 -8.65
N GLU A 288 13.11 37.35 -9.47
CA GLU A 288 12.86 35.98 -9.82
C GLU A 288 13.56 35.03 -8.82
N SER A 289 12.82 34.05 -8.31
CA SER A 289 13.35 33.00 -7.44
C SER A 289 12.80 31.64 -7.85
N ASP A 290 13.68 30.61 -7.88
CA ASP A 290 13.26 29.25 -8.15
C ASP A 290 12.73 28.63 -6.83
N VAL A 291 11.45 28.24 -6.83
CA VAL A 291 10.76 27.67 -5.67
C VAL A 291 10.27 26.23 -6.00
N PRO A 292 10.25 25.32 -5.04
CA PRO A 292 9.58 24.03 -5.22
C PRO A 292 8.10 24.21 -5.53
N LEU A 293 7.51 23.32 -6.36
CA LEU A 293 6.07 23.40 -6.70
C LEU A 293 5.15 23.39 -5.47
N SER A 294 5.55 22.72 -4.38
CA SER A 294 4.81 22.71 -3.12
C SER A 294 4.65 24.09 -2.45
N HIS A 295 5.46 25.07 -2.86
CA HIS A 295 5.45 26.44 -2.35
C HIS A 295 4.79 27.43 -3.32
N VAL A 296 4.21 26.93 -4.41
CA VAL A 296 3.43 27.75 -5.36
C VAL A 296 1.98 27.78 -4.92
N HIS A 297 1.41 28.98 -4.80
CA HIS A 297 0.04 29.21 -4.37
C HIS A 297 -0.78 29.86 -5.50
N VAL A 298 -2.10 29.71 -5.38
CA VAL A 298 -3.02 30.36 -6.31
C VAL A 298 -2.87 31.89 -6.22
N GLY A 299 -2.60 32.53 -7.36
CA GLY A 299 -2.33 33.99 -7.45
C GLY A 299 -0.84 34.35 -7.57
N ASP A 300 0.07 33.37 -7.45
CA ASP A 300 1.49 33.62 -7.70
C ASP A 300 1.75 33.89 -9.16
N LEU A 301 2.67 34.85 -9.43
CA LEU A 301 3.14 35.16 -10.78
C LEU A 301 4.39 34.31 -11.07
N LEU A 302 4.31 33.52 -12.15
CA LEU A 302 5.37 32.61 -12.55
C LEU A 302 5.94 32.98 -13.90
N ARG A 303 7.25 32.88 -14.06
CA ARG A 303 7.92 33.07 -15.37
C ARG A 303 8.29 31.74 -15.98
N VAL A 304 7.84 31.49 -17.19
CA VAL A 304 8.20 30.34 -18.00
C VAL A 304 8.92 30.78 -19.25
N ARG A 305 10.12 30.26 -19.50
CA ARG A 305 10.96 30.66 -20.64
C ARG A 305 10.72 29.74 -21.84
N PRO A 306 11.03 30.22 -23.07
CA PRO A 306 10.97 29.34 -24.25
C PRO A 306 11.77 28.04 -24.06
N GLY A 307 11.14 26.90 -24.34
CA GLY A 307 11.72 25.58 -24.14
C GLY A 307 11.55 25.02 -22.76
N GLU A 308 11.07 25.77 -21.77
CA GLU A 308 10.71 25.26 -20.42
C GLU A 308 9.29 24.70 -20.44
N LYS A 309 9.00 23.88 -19.44
CA LYS A 309 7.66 23.34 -19.20
C LYS A 309 6.88 24.28 -18.28
N VAL A 310 5.58 24.39 -18.53
CA VAL A 310 4.65 25.10 -17.65
C VAL A 310 4.57 24.35 -16.32
N PRO A 311 4.87 25.00 -15.17
CA PRO A 311 4.98 24.31 -13.90
C PRO A 311 3.63 23.86 -13.31
N VAL A 312 2.59 24.70 -13.42
CA VAL A 312 1.24 24.48 -12.88
C VAL A 312 0.20 25.04 -13.83
N ASP A 313 -1.06 24.65 -13.68
CA ASP A 313 -2.16 25.23 -14.43
C ASP A 313 -2.28 26.72 -14.12
N GLY A 314 -2.57 27.51 -15.13
CA GLY A 314 -2.67 28.95 -14.97
C GLY A 314 -3.24 29.68 -16.18
N VAL A 315 -3.19 31.01 -16.12
CA VAL A 315 -3.61 31.93 -17.21
C VAL A 315 -2.43 32.79 -17.59
N VAL A 316 -2.21 32.96 -18.90
CA VAL A 316 -1.17 33.84 -19.40
C VAL A 316 -1.51 35.29 -19.06
N VAL A 317 -0.62 35.98 -18.35
CA VAL A 317 -0.77 37.39 -18.00
C VAL A 317 -0.09 38.27 -19.04
N GLU A 318 1.11 37.89 -19.47
CA GLU A 318 1.94 38.68 -20.41
C GLU A 318 2.73 37.74 -21.34
N GLY A 319 2.95 38.17 -22.55
CA GLY A 319 3.70 37.45 -23.59
C GLY A 319 2.82 36.54 -24.45
N SER A 320 3.43 35.96 -25.48
CA SER A 320 2.75 34.98 -26.33
C SER A 320 3.78 33.96 -26.83
N SER A 321 3.38 32.70 -26.91
CA SER A 321 4.23 31.61 -27.41
C SER A 321 3.39 30.44 -27.93
N ALA A 322 4.00 29.62 -28.78
CA ALA A 322 3.41 28.33 -29.14
C ALA A 322 3.63 27.35 -28.01
N VAL A 323 2.57 26.67 -27.55
CA VAL A 323 2.58 25.68 -26.48
C VAL A 323 2.25 24.31 -27.07
N ASP A 324 3.10 23.34 -26.80
CA ASP A 324 2.88 21.96 -27.18
C ASP A 324 2.00 21.29 -26.10
N GLU A 325 0.75 21.01 -26.48
CA GLU A 325 -0.27 20.34 -25.65
C GLU A 325 -0.55 18.91 -26.14
N ALA A 326 0.32 18.33 -27.00
CA ALA A 326 0.11 17.01 -27.59
C ALA A 326 -0.06 15.90 -26.55
N MET A 327 0.57 16.05 -25.40
CA MET A 327 0.41 15.13 -24.26
C MET A 327 -1.03 14.98 -23.76
N LEU A 328 -1.84 16.05 -23.90
CA LEU A 328 -3.20 16.11 -23.37
C LEU A 328 -4.24 15.97 -24.46
N THR A 329 -4.01 16.67 -25.56
CA THR A 329 -4.95 16.73 -26.69
C THR A 329 -4.74 15.63 -27.73
N GLY A 330 -3.52 15.07 -27.79
CA GLY A 330 -3.10 14.14 -28.84
C GLY A 330 -2.80 14.83 -30.18
N GLU A 331 -2.97 16.15 -30.29
CA GLU A 331 -2.69 16.90 -31.52
C GLU A 331 -1.23 17.34 -31.61
N PRO A 332 -0.52 17.02 -32.70
CA PRO A 332 0.92 17.26 -32.79
C PRO A 332 1.27 18.72 -33.10
N VAL A 333 0.28 19.58 -33.37
CA VAL A 333 0.53 20.97 -33.75
C VAL A 333 0.46 21.87 -32.51
N PRO A 334 1.56 22.59 -32.16
CA PRO A 334 1.54 23.53 -31.04
C PRO A 334 0.52 24.65 -31.24
N ILE A 335 -0.16 25.05 -30.18
CA ILE A 335 -1.20 26.08 -30.17
C ILE A 335 -0.58 27.39 -29.66
N VAL A 336 -0.82 28.49 -30.35
CA VAL A 336 -0.37 29.80 -29.89
C VAL A 336 -1.27 30.29 -28.76
N LYS A 337 -0.67 30.58 -27.60
CA LYS A 337 -1.32 31.13 -26.41
C LYS A 337 -0.85 32.56 -26.18
N GLY A 338 -1.78 33.44 -25.83
CA GLY A 338 -1.55 34.86 -25.53
C GLY A 338 -2.22 35.27 -24.21
N PRO A 339 -2.13 36.56 -23.82
CA PRO A 339 -2.73 37.07 -22.60
C PRO A 339 -4.22 36.72 -22.48
N GLY A 340 -4.62 36.16 -21.36
CA GLY A 340 -5.98 35.66 -21.08
C GLY A 340 -6.23 34.20 -21.41
N ASP A 341 -5.33 33.52 -22.14
CA ASP A 341 -5.49 32.12 -22.47
C ASP A 341 -5.06 31.20 -21.29
N ALA A 342 -5.78 30.11 -21.12
CA ALA A 342 -5.42 29.08 -20.14
C ALA A 342 -4.25 28.25 -20.66
N VAL A 343 -3.31 27.95 -19.76
CA VAL A 343 -2.19 27.00 -19.96
C VAL A 343 -2.25 25.89 -18.92
N ILE A 344 -1.80 24.72 -19.33
CA ILE A 344 -1.90 23.50 -18.52
C ILE A 344 -0.49 23.08 -18.08
N GLY A 345 -0.35 22.69 -16.83
CA GLY A 345 0.90 22.19 -16.26
C GLY A 345 1.48 21.01 -17.04
N ALA A 346 2.81 20.91 -17.06
CA ALA A 346 3.59 19.92 -17.81
C ALA A 346 3.62 20.10 -19.33
N THR A 347 2.82 21.00 -19.93
CA THR A 347 2.93 21.39 -21.35
C THR A 347 4.23 22.13 -21.60
N GLN A 348 4.75 22.07 -22.81
CA GLN A 348 6.05 22.68 -23.14
C GLN A 348 5.88 23.92 -23.99
N ILE A 349 6.52 25.03 -23.56
CA ILE A 349 6.59 26.25 -24.39
C ILE A 349 7.59 26.02 -25.52
N GLY A 350 7.13 26.18 -26.74
CA GLY A 350 7.96 26.09 -27.94
C GLY A 350 9.16 27.03 -27.87
N ARG A 351 10.23 26.72 -28.62
CA ARG A 351 11.35 27.63 -28.81
C ARG A 351 10.85 28.82 -29.65
N ALA A 352 11.07 30.04 -29.18
CA ALA A 352 10.81 31.21 -29.98
C ALA A 352 11.64 31.11 -31.27
N HIS A 353 10.98 30.95 -32.40
CA HIS A 353 11.62 31.19 -33.68
C HIS A 353 11.72 32.72 -33.84
N VAL A 354 12.92 33.21 -33.66
CA VAL A 354 13.27 34.58 -34.06
C VAL A 354 13.41 34.65 -35.58
#